data_f44b1e7939c85d59738c2218dcb1fa6b
#
_entry.id   f44b1e7939c85d59738c2218dcb1fa6b
#
_cell.length_a   1.000
_cell.length_b   1.000
_cell.length_c   1.000
_cell.angle_alpha   90.00
_cell.angle_beta   90.00
_cell.angle_gamma   90.00
#
_symmetry.space_group_name_H-M   'P 1'
#
loop_
_entity.id
_entity.type
_entity.pdbx_description
1 polymer ?
#
loop_
_entity_poly.entity_id
_entity_poly.type
_entity_poly.pdbx_seq_one_letter_code
_entity_poly.pdbx_strand_id
1 'polypeptide(L)'
;MFTLGYNTNGLAHHRLTDAFDLLAELGYGAVALTPDVGHLDPLRATPQEIAAIRRQAESLGLRLVIETGARFVLDPTRKHFPTLLEDAPADRARRLDFLRRCVDLAADLGAPLVSIWS
;
A
#
# COMPACT_ATOMS: atom_id res chain seq x y z
N MET A 1 -20.91 13.35 -5.30
CA MET A 1 -19.59 13.77 -5.82
C MET A 1 -18.53 12.78 -5.37
N PHE A 2 -17.64 12.40 -6.23
CA PHE A 2 -16.54 11.51 -5.92
C PHE A 2 -15.22 12.26 -5.75
N THR A 3 -14.27 11.63 -5.06
CA THR A 3 -12.92 12.18 -4.87
C THR A 3 -11.97 11.49 -5.86
N LEU A 4 -11.20 12.29 -6.60
CA LEU A 4 -10.18 11.75 -7.50
C LEU A 4 -8.98 11.28 -6.68
N GLY A 5 -8.52 10.08 -6.97
CA GLY A 5 -7.34 9.49 -6.36
C GLY A 5 -6.35 8.98 -7.39
N TYR A 6 -5.14 8.74 -6.95
CA TYR A 6 -4.08 8.16 -7.79
C TYR A 6 -3.37 7.04 -7.03
N ASN A 7 -2.95 6.02 -7.76
CA ASN A 7 -2.26 4.88 -7.18
C ASN A 7 -0.75 5.14 -7.14
N THR A 8 -0.11 4.94 -5.98
CA THR A 8 1.35 5.11 -5.81
C THR A 8 2.16 4.19 -6.69
N ASN A 9 1.56 3.14 -7.21
CA ASN A 9 2.13 2.24 -8.21
C ASN A 9 2.65 3.00 -9.44
N GLY A 10 1.97 4.08 -9.86
CA GLY A 10 2.41 4.95 -10.95
C GLY A 10 3.58 5.87 -10.60
N LEU A 11 3.96 5.94 -9.32
CA LEU A 11 5.06 6.77 -8.81
C LEU A 11 6.11 5.90 -8.08
N ALA A 12 6.33 4.69 -8.57
CA ALA A 12 7.17 3.67 -7.92
C ALA A 12 8.65 4.09 -7.77
N HIS A 13 9.13 5.02 -8.58
CA HIS A 13 10.49 5.53 -8.52
C HIS A 13 10.65 6.79 -7.64
N HIS A 14 9.55 7.30 -7.10
CA HIS A 14 9.57 8.43 -6.15
C HIS A 14 9.60 7.89 -4.72
N ARG A 15 10.15 8.69 -3.79
CA ARG A 15 9.91 8.44 -2.37
C ARG A 15 8.42 8.59 -2.09
N LEU A 16 7.89 7.82 -1.16
CA LEU A 16 6.45 7.89 -0.84
C LEU A 16 6.04 9.28 -0.36
N THR A 17 6.87 9.92 0.45
CA THR A 17 6.62 11.29 0.94
C THR A 17 6.56 12.30 -0.21
N ASP A 18 7.45 12.19 -1.19
CA ASP A 18 7.45 13.05 -2.37
C ASP A 18 6.23 12.78 -3.26
N ALA A 19 5.83 11.52 -3.37
CA ALA A 19 4.62 11.14 -4.12
C ALA A 19 3.36 11.77 -3.50
N PHE A 20 3.24 11.77 -2.18
CA PHE A 20 2.11 12.40 -1.50
C PHE A 20 2.06 13.90 -1.73
N ASP A 21 3.20 14.58 -1.57
CA ASP A 21 3.29 16.03 -1.82
C ASP A 21 2.91 16.37 -3.26
N LEU A 22 3.44 15.61 -4.22
CA LEU A 22 3.16 15.82 -5.65
C LEU A 22 1.68 15.62 -5.97
N LEU A 23 1.06 14.56 -5.46
CA LEU A 23 -0.35 14.27 -5.71
C LEU A 23 -1.27 15.33 -5.10
N ALA A 24 -0.94 15.81 -3.90
CA ALA A 24 -1.68 16.90 -3.26
C ALA A 24 -1.55 18.20 -4.06
N GLU A 25 -0.35 18.52 -4.53
CA GLU A 25 -0.09 19.71 -5.37
C GLU A 25 -0.86 19.64 -6.69
N LEU A 26 -0.99 18.47 -7.28
CA LEU A 26 -1.76 18.25 -8.51
C LEU A 26 -3.29 18.25 -8.29
N GLY A 27 -3.75 18.37 -7.05
CA GLY A 27 -5.16 18.48 -6.72
C GLY A 27 -5.89 17.16 -6.48
N TYR A 28 -5.16 16.03 -6.34
CA TYR A 28 -5.80 14.78 -5.93
C TYR A 28 -6.21 14.84 -4.45
N GLY A 29 -7.36 14.24 -4.15
CA GLY A 29 -7.90 14.19 -2.79
C GLY A 29 -7.74 12.81 -2.13
N ALA A 30 -7.26 11.82 -2.88
CA ALA A 30 -7.09 10.46 -2.38
C ALA A 30 -5.86 9.79 -2.99
N VAL A 31 -5.31 8.83 -2.25
CA VAL A 31 -4.18 8.01 -2.70
C VAL A 31 -4.52 6.54 -2.45
N ALA A 32 -4.43 5.73 -3.49
CA ALA A 32 -4.40 4.29 -3.35
C ALA A 32 -2.93 3.88 -3.12
N LEU A 33 -2.60 3.60 -1.87
CA LEU A 33 -1.25 3.21 -1.48
C LEU A 33 -1.04 1.73 -1.76
N THR A 34 -0.09 1.42 -2.64
CA THR A 34 0.41 0.06 -2.80
C THR A 34 1.54 -0.18 -1.80
N PRO A 35 1.36 -1.07 -0.81
CA PRO A 35 2.42 -1.39 0.16
C PRO A 35 3.50 -2.22 -0.53
N ASP A 36 4.48 -1.54 -1.07
CA ASP A 36 5.53 -2.10 -1.94
C ASP A 36 6.91 -1.93 -1.31
N VAL A 37 7.89 -2.68 -1.79
CA VAL A 37 9.27 -2.67 -1.26
C VAL A 37 9.93 -1.29 -1.30
N GLY A 38 9.59 -0.47 -2.28
CA GLY A 38 10.15 0.88 -2.45
C GLY A 38 9.38 1.97 -1.72
N HIS A 39 8.20 1.71 -1.21
CA HIS A 39 7.36 2.68 -0.53
C HIS A 39 7.16 2.33 0.94
N LEU A 40 6.13 1.53 1.25
CA LEU A 40 5.83 1.14 2.62
C LEU A 40 5.69 -0.39 2.65
N ASP A 41 6.80 -1.07 2.89
CA ASP A 41 6.84 -2.53 2.94
C ASP A 41 6.16 -3.04 4.22
N PRO A 42 5.04 -3.77 4.14
CA PRO A 42 4.31 -4.20 5.33
C PRO A 42 5.06 -5.24 6.17
N LEU A 43 6.14 -5.82 5.63
CA LEU A 43 6.98 -6.76 6.37
C LEU A 43 8.08 -6.05 7.17
N ARG A 44 8.37 -4.79 6.87
CA ARG A 44 9.52 -4.06 7.43
C ARG A 44 9.18 -2.69 8.02
N ALA A 45 8.03 -2.13 7.67
CA ALA A 45 7.64 -0.81 8.13
C ALA A 45 7.56 -0.75 9.67
N THR A 46 8.16 0.28 10.23
CA THR A 46 8.09 0.53 11.67
C THR A 46 6.82 1.30 12.04
N PRO A 47 6.34 1.20 13.29
CA PRO A 47 5.22 2.02 13.75
C PRO A 47 5.45 3.52 13.56
N GLN A 48 6.70 3.98 13.69
CA GLN A 48 7.09 5.38 13.50
C GLN A 48 6.94 5.81 12.05
N GLU A 49 7.36 4.98 11.10
CA GLU A 49 7.19 5.24 9.67
C GLU A 49 5.72 5.31 9.29
N ILE A 50 4.92 4.35 9.77
CA ILE A 50 3.48 4.31 9.51
C ILE A 50 2.80 5.57 10.07
N ALA A 51 3.12 5.95 11.31
CA ALA A 51 2.58 7.14 11.93
C ALA A 51 2.97 8.42 11.17
N ALA A 52 4.20 8.51 10.66
CA ALA A 52 4.66 9.64 9.86
C ALA A 52 3.90 9.76 8.54
N ILE A 53 3.66 8.65 7.85
CA ILE A 53 2.89 8.63 6.60
C ILE A 53 1.43 9.05 6.86
N ARG A 54 0.82 8.54 7.92
CA ARG A 54 -0.52 8.95 8.32
C ARG A 54 -0.61 10.45 8.56
N ARG A 55 0.32 11.00 9.35
CA ARG A 55 0.33 12.44 9.64
C ARG A 55 0.49 13.28 8.38
N GLN A 56 1.35 12.86 7.46
CA GLN A 56 1.53 13.57 6.19
C GLN A 56 0.24 13.55 5.37
N ALA A 57 -0.39 12.40 5.20
CA ALA A 57 -1.65 12.28 4.48
C ALA A 57 -2.73 13.18 5.10
N GLU A 58 -2.87 13.16 6.42
CA GLU A 58 -3.82 14.01 7.14
C GLU A 58 -3.53 15.50 6.92
N SER A 59 -2.26 15.92 7.00
CA SER A 59 -1.85 17.31 6.79
C SER A 59 -2.11 17.81 5.37
N LEU A 60 -2.04 16.92 4.39
CA LEU A 60 -2.29 17.22 2.97
C LEU A 60 -3.77 17.06 2.58
N GLY A 61 -4.62 16.60 3.49
CA GLY A 61 -6.02 16.33 3.20
C GLY A 61 -6.23 15.13 2.27
N LEU A 62 -5.27 14.20 2.21
CA LEU A 62 -5.35 13.01 1.37
C LEU A 62 -6.05 11.87 2.11
N ARG A 63 -7.07 11.31 1.50
CA ARG A 63 -7.68 10.06 1.94
C ARG A 63 -6.86 8.88 1.44
N LEU A 64 -6.62 7.89 2.30
CA LEU A 64 -5.87 6.71 1.93
C LEU A 64 -6.78 5.51 1.75
N VAL A 65 -6.49 4.69 0.74
CA VAL A 65 -6.96 3.31 0.62
C VAL A 65 -5.74 2.43 0.35
N ILE A 66 -5.81 1.16 0.72
CA ILE A 66 -4.74 0.21 0.45
C ILE A 66 -5.08 -0.61 -0.78
N GLU A 67 -4.15 -0.69 -1.70
CA GLU A 67 -4.23 -1.51 -2.91
C GLU A 67 -3.15 -2.60 -2.82
N THR A 68 -3.53 -3.87 -2.87
CA THR A 68 -2.62 -4.97 -2.52
C THR A 68 -1.84 -5.58 -3.69
N GLY A 69 -1.77 -4.91 -4.82
CA GLY A 69 -0.99 -5.34 -5.98
C GLY A 69 0.52 -5.16 -5.84
N ALA A 70 1.06 -5.40 -4.64
CA ALA A 70 2.47 -5.23 -4.32
C ALA A 70 3.37 -6.14 -5.16
N ARG A 71 4.53 -5.62 -5.52
CA ARG A 71 5.49 -6.28 -6.42
C ARG A 71 6.72 -6.71 -5.65
N PHE A 72 7.13 -7.97 -5.82
CA PHE A 72 8.36 -8.55 -5.27
C PHE A 72 8.45 -8.51 -3.73
N VAL A 73 7.35 -8.29 -3.02
CA VAL A 73 7.35 -8.18 -1.55
C VAL A 73 7.57 -9.55 -0.90
N LEU A 74 6.92 -10.58 -1.43
CA LEU A 74 6.99 -11.94 -0.86
C LEU A 74 8.02 -12.82 -1.56
N ASP A 75 8.36 -12.51 -2.81
CA ASP A 75 9.36 -13.25 -3.59
C ASP A 75 10.13 -12.25 -4.47
N PRO A 76 11.44 -12.12 -4.31
CA PRO A 76 12.23 -11.16 -5.07
C PRO A 76 12.42 -11.53 -6.53
N THR A 77 12.06 -12.75 -6.93
CA THR A 77 12.21 -13.23 -8.31
C THR A 77 10.90 -13.35 -9.08
N ARG A 78 9.77 -13.36 -8.38
CA ARG A 78 8.43 -13.51 -8.98
C ARG A 78 7.50 -12.40 -8.49
N LYS A 79 7.15 -11.52 -9.40
CA LYS A 79 6.53 -10.21 -9.14
C LYS A 79 5.33 -10.23 -8.17
N HIS A 80 4.42 -11.18 -8.33
CA HIS A 80 3.19 -11.26 -7.53
C HIS A 80 3.02 -12.58 -6.79
N PHE A 81 4.06 -13.41 -6.79
CA PHE A 81 4.01 -14.71 -6.12
C PHE A 81 4.24 -14.56 -4.60
N PRO A 82 3.61 -15.37 -3.74
CA PRO A 82 2.52 -16.28 -4.10
C PRO A 82 1.15 -15.58 -4.17
N THR A 83 0.23 -16.18 -4.90
CA THR A 83 -1.16 -15.74 -4.98
C THR A 83 -2.07 -16.64 -4.13
N LEU A 84 -3.36 -16.32 -4.06
CA LEU A 84 -4.35 -17.18 -3.40
C LEU A 84 -4.71 -18.42 -4.25
N LEU A 85 -4.25 -18.46 -5.49
CA LEU A 85 -4.54 -19.54 -6.44
C LEU A 85 -3.44 -20.62 -6.50
N GLU A 86 -2.39 -20.47 -5.69
CA GLU A 86 -1.29 -21.44 -5.69
C GLU A 86 -1.76 -22.83 -5.22
N ASP A 87 -1.19 -23.88 -5.78
CA ASP A 87 -1.51 -25.26 -5.41
C ASP A 87 -1.03 -25.61 -3.99
N ALA A 88 0.16 -25.12 -3.61
CA ALA A 88 0.73 -25.39 -2.31
C ALA A 88 0.01 -24.62 -1.20
N PRO A 89 -0.52 -25.30 -0.16
CA PRO A 89 -1.18 -24.63 0.97
C PRO A 89 -0.28 -23.62 1.70
N ALA A 90 1.02 -23.90 1.79
CA ALA A 90 1.99 -23.01 2.43
C ALA A 90 2.10 -21.66 1.68
N ASP A 91 2.05 -21.68 0.36
CA ASP A 91 2.11 -20.48 -0.46
C ASP A 91 0.85 -19.65 -0.32
N ARG A 92 -0.33 -20.27 -0.34
CA ARG A 92 -1.59 -19.58 -0.06
C ARG A 92 -1.59 -18.96 1.34
N ALA A 93 -1.03 -19.65 2.34
CA ALA A 93 -0.92 -19.14 3.70
C ALA A 93 -0.01 -17.90 3.78
N ARG A 94 1.09 -17.87 3.03
CA ARG A 94 1.96 -16.69 2.92
C ARG A 94 1.23 -15.49 2.33
N ARG A 95 0.46 -15.70 1.27
CA ARG A 95 -0.35 -14.64 0.66
C ARG A 95 -1.42 -14.13 1.63
N LEU A 96 -2.05 -15.03 2.34
CA LEU A 96 -3.08 -14.68 3.32
C LEU A 96 -2.49 -13.86 4.49
N ASP A 97 -1.32 -14.24 4.98
CA ASP A 97 -0.58 -13.46 5.99
C ASP A 97 -0.27 -12.06 5.49
N PHE A 98 0.21 -11.92 4.26
CA PHE A 98 0.46 -10.62 3.64
C PHE A 98 -0.82 -9.76 3.59
N LEU A 99 -1.93 -10.33 3.18
CA LEU A 99 -3.21 -9.59 3.12
C LEU A 99 -3.67 -9.14 4.52
N ARG A 100 -3.48 -9.97 5.54
CA ARG A 100 -3.76 -9.59 6.93
C ARG A 100 -2.90 -8.42 7.39
N ARG A 101 -1.62 -8.43 7.05
CA ARG A 101 -0.70 -7.31 7.33
C ARG A 101 -1.14 -6.04 6.61
N CYS A 102 -1.65 -6.15 5.40
CA CYS A 102 -2.21 -5.00 4.68
C CYS A 102 -3.47 -4.44 5.36
N VAL A 103 -4.31 -5.31 5.93
CA VAL A 103 -5.48 -4.87 6.72
C VAL A 103 -5.04 -4.15 8.00
N ASP A 104 -4.05 -4.68 8.71
CA ASP A 104 -3.48 -4.03 9.89
C ASP A 104 -2.87 -2.67 9.54
N LEU A 105 -2.13 -2.61 8.45
CA LEU A 105 -1.55 -1.38 7.93
C LEU A 105 -2.63 -0.35 7.60
N ALA A 106 -3.71 -0.77 6.96
CA ALA A 106 -4.85 0.11 6.67
C ALA A 106 -5.45 0.70 7.95
N ALA A 107 -5.63 -0.12 8.98
CA ALA A 107 -6.13 0.34 10.27
C ALA A 107 -5.20 1.37 10.90
N ASP A 108 -3.90 1.11 10.90
CA ASP A 108 -2.89 2.01 11.46
C ASP A 108 -2.79 3.33 10.69
N LEU A 109 -2.99 3.30 9.38
CA LEU A 109 -3.00 4.49 8.52
C LEU A 109 -4.33 5.25 8.53
N GLY A 110 -5.39 4.68 9.11
CA GLY A 110 -6.73 5.24 9.03
C GLY A 110 -7.37 5.09 7.66
N ALA A 111 -6.91 4.14 6.85
CA ALA A 111 -7.48 3.84 5.54
C ALA A 111 -8.73 2.96 5.70
N PRO A 112 -9.91 3.37 5.19
CA PRO A 112 -11.15 2.64 5.40
C PRO A 112 -11.34 1.44 4.48
N LEU A 113 -10.49 1.29 3.45
CA LEU A 113 -10.65 0.27 2.42
C LEU A 113 -9.34 -0.43 2.11
N VAL A 114 -9.42 -1.74 1.87
CA VAL A 114 -8.33 -2.55 1.32
C VAL A 114 -8.87 -3.25 0.07
N SER A 115 -8.23 -3.00 -1.07
CA SER A 115 -8.52 -3.69 -2.31
C SER A 115 -7.70 -4.97 -2.39
N ILE A 116 -8.36 -6.09 -2.62
CA ILE A 116 -7.74 -7.42 -2.69
C ILE A 116 -7.87 -7.95 -4.11
N TRP A 117 -6.77 -8.50 -4.62
CA TRP A 117 -6.78 -9.29 -5.83
C TRP A 117 -5.77 -10.44 -5.71
N SER A 118 -5.95 -11.49 -6.47
CA SER A 118 -5.12 -12.69 -6.43
C SER A 118 -4.25 -12.83 -7.67
#